data_8d4f64e86221daabb9a8a794a7ddc893
#
_entry.id   8d4f64e86221daabb9a8a794a7ddc893
#
_cell.length_a   1.000
_cell.length_b   1.000
_cell.length_c   1.000
_cell.angle_alpha   90.00
_cell.angle_beta   90.00
_cell.angle_gamma   90.00
#
_symmetry.space_group_name_H-M   'P 1'
#
loop_
_entity.id
_entity.type
_entity.pdbx_description
1 polymer ?
#
loop_
_entity_poly.entity_id
_entity_poly.type
_entity_poly.pdbx_seq_one_letter_code
_entity_poly.pdbx_strand_id
1 'polypeptide(L)'
;MIREGHAPGRVHNNCSGKHTGFLTLTQHLKAGADYVDPAHPVQIACRTAFEEVTGEASPGFGIDGCSAPNFATTMTGMARAMAFFASAGARGDAQSRAAATLVDAMMAYPLLVAGEGRACTLLMQAATEPVAIKTGAEGFFVAILPTRGMGIAVKIADGATRAAECAIAALLVRLGVLEAGHPDVGRFLNPPVR
;
A
#
# COMPACT_ATOMS: atom_id res chain seq x y z
N MET A 1 18.66 14.95 4.53
CA MET A 1 17.94 16.24 4.39
C MET A 1 18.07 17.09 5.64
N ILE A 2 17.29 16.92 6.74
CA ILE A 2 17.40 17.78 7.95
C ILE A 2 18.81 17.73 8.53
N ARG A 3 19.47 16.56 8.59
CA ARG A 3 20.86 16.40 9.02
C ARG A 3 21.86 17.14 8.12
N GLU A 4 21.51 17.45 6.90
CA GLU A 4 22.30 18.18 5.91
C GLU A 4 21.91 19.66 5.82
N GLY A 5 21.06 20.12 6.74
CA GLY A 5 20.64 21.54 6.81
C GLY A 5 19.53 21.92 5.81
N HIS A 6 18.92 20.97 5.12
CA HIS A 6 17.82 21.25 4.20
C HIS A 6 16.48 21.35 4.93
N ALA A 7 15.70 22.39 4.63
CA ALA A 7 14.36 22.54 5.18
C ALA A 7 13.37 21.54 4.54
N PRO A 8 12.53 20.86 5.33
CA PRO A 8 11.51 19.99 4.79
C PRO A 8 10.39 20.80 4.11
N GLY A 9 9.92 20.32 2.97
CA GLY A 9 8.76 20.86 2.25
C GLY A 9 7.61 19.84 2.19
N ARG A 10 6.47 20.23 1.63
CA ARG A 10 5.26 19.37 1.52
C ARG A 10 5.52 18.07 0.76
N VAL A 11 6.40 18.08 -0.23
CA VAL A 11 6.78 16.89 -1.03
C VAL A 11 7.47 15.80 -0.21
N HIS A 12 8.01 16.15 0.94
CA HIS A 12 8.70 15.23 1.83
C HIS A 12 7.75 14.51 2.82
N ASN A 13 6.46 14.86 2.81
CA ASN A 13 5.45 14.11 3.57
C ASN A 13 5.28 12.74 2.94
N ASN A 14 5.25 11.68 3.77
CA ASN A 14 5.07 10.30 3.31
C ASN A 14 3.73 10.04 2.60
N CYS A 15 2.73 10.92 2.77
CA CYS A 15 1.44 10.87 2.06
C CYS A 15 1.37 11.83 0.86
N SER A 16 2.46 12.45 0.44
CA SER A 16 2.46 13.44 -0.66
C SER A 16 1.87 12.87 -1.95
N GLY A 17 2.18 11.64 -2.32
CA GLY A 17 1.61 10.96 -3.48
C GLY A 17 0.09 10.75 -3.36
N LYS A 18 -0.40 10.33 -2.19
CA LYS A 18 -1.84 10.20 -1.91
C LYS A 18 -2.57 11.53 -2.09
N HIS A 19 -2.05 12.59 -1.50
CA HIS A 19 -2.66 13.93 -1.62
C HIS A 19 -2.58 14.48 -3.05
N THR A 20 -1.53 14.18 -3.80
CA THR A 20 -1.46 14.52 -5.24
C THR A 20 -2.59 13.82 -6.01
N GLY A 21 -2.86 12.54 -5.70
CA GLY A 21 -3.99 11.81 -6.27
C GLY A 21 -5.34 12.46 -5.94
N PHE A 22 -5.55 12.86 -4.67
CA PHE A 22 -6.77 13.57 -4.26
C PHE A 22 -6.93 14.89 -5.01
N LEU A 23 -5.87 15.69 -5.18
CA LEU A 23 -5.90 16.93 -5.93
C LEU A 23 -6.23 16.71 -7.41
N THR A 24 -5.65 15.66 -8.01
CA THR A 24 -5.97 15.28 -9.40
C THR A 24 -7.45 14.92 -9.54
N LEU A 25 -7.99 14.13 -8.61
CA LEU A 25 -9.39 13.76 -8.60
C LEU A 25 -10.29 14.97 -8.33
N THR A 26 -9.88 15.90 -7.44
CA THR A 26 -10.58 17.17 -7.18
C THR A 26 -10.75 17.97 -8.45
N GLN A 27 -9.68 18.10 -9.25
CA GLN A 27 -9.72 18.81 -10.53
C GLN A 27 -10.64 18.11 -11.54
N HIS A 28 -10.58 16.78 -11.62
CA HIS A 28 -11.45 15.98 -12.49
C HIS A 28 -12.92 16.16 -12.14
N LEU A 29 -13.25 16.12 -10.85
CA LEU A 29 -14.62 16.28 -10.35
C LEU A 29 -15.08 17.74 -10.30
N LYS A 30 -14.19 18.71 -10.61
CA LYS A 30 -14.44 20.17 -10.47
C LYS A 30 -14.97 20.52 -9.07
N ALA A 31 -14.43 19.88 -8.03
CA ALA A 31 -14.83 20.03 -6.65
C ALA A 31 -13.99 21.12 -5.94
N GLY A 32 -14.42 21.50 -4.73
CA GLY A 32 -13.72 22.50 -3.89
C GLY A 32 -12.38 22.03 -3.36
N ALA A 33 -11.70 22.89 -2.58
CA ALA A 33 -10.34 22.63 -2.09
C ALA A 33 -10.28 21.70 -0.85
N ASP A 34 -11.38 21.51 -0.13
CA ASP A 34 -11.43 20.79 1.15
C ASP A 34 -11.52 19.27 0.97
N TYR A 35 -10.70 18.71 0.08
CA TYR A 35 -10.71 17.31 -0.33
C TYR A 35 -10.45 16.31 0.80
N VAL A 36 -10.06 16.74 1.98
CA VAL A 36 -9.91 15.88 3.18
C VAL A 36 -11.19 15.75 4.01
N ASP A 37 -12.22 16.57 3.74
CA ASP A 37 -13.52 16.44 4.38
C ASP A 37 -14.17 15.10 3.97
N PRO A 38 -14.63 14.27 4.92
CA PRO A 38 -15.28 13.00 4.61
C PRO A 38 -16.50 13.10 3.68
N ALA A 39 -17.20 14.24 3.69
CA ALA A 39 -18.35 14.53 2.83
C ALA A 39 -17.95 15.07 1.43
N HIS A 40 -16.66 15.36 1.21
CA HIS A 40 -16.20 15.89 -0.07
C HIS A 40 -16.34 14.84 -1.19
N PRO A 41 -16.68 15.24 -2.43
CA PRO A 41 -16.85 14.30 -3.56
C PRO A 41 -15.66 13.35 -3.77
N VAL A 42 -14.44 13.80 -3.53
CA VAL A 42 -13.23 12.95 -3.60
C VAL A 42 -13.28 11.82 -2.58
N GLN A 43 -13.64 12.11 -1.32
CA GLN A 43 -13.68 11.09 -0.27
C GLN A 43 -14.85 10.13 -0.46
N ILE A 44 -15.98 10.62 -0.96
CA ILE A 44 -17.11 9.76 -1.35
C ILE A 44 -16.68 8.80 -2.46
N ALA A 45 -16.02 9.30 -3.52
CA ALA A 45 -15.51 8.46 -4.61
C ALA A 45 -14.47 7.43 -4.13
N CYS A 46 -13.57 7.84 -3.23
CA CYS A 46 -12.58 6.93 -2.62
C CYS A 46 -13.25 5.85 -1.78
N ARG A 47 -14.25 6.21 -0.97
CA ARG A 47 -15.01 5.24 -0.19
C ARG A 47 -15.76 4.25 -1.07
N THR A 48 -16.45 4.72 -2.09
CA THR A 48 -17.17 3.87 -3.04
C THR A 48 -16.23 2.85 -3.69
N ALA A 49 -15.11 3.32 -4.26
CA ALA A 49 -14.12 2.43 -4.87
C ALA A 49 -13.50 1.44 -3.85
N PHE A 50 -13.28 1.88 -2.62
CA PHE A 50 -12.77 1.02 -1.55
C PHE A 50 -13.76 -0.08 -1.19
N GLU A 51 -15.05 0.26 -1.00
CA GLU A 51 -16.11 -0.70 -0.70
C GLU A 51 -16.33 -1.70 -1.85
N GLU A 52 -16.24 -1.25 -3.10
CA GLU A 52 -16.31 -2.12 -4.27
C GLU A 52 -15.20 -3.18 -4.29
N VAL A 53 -13.93 -2.78 -4.08
CA VAL A 53 -12.81 -3.73 -4.17
C VAL A 53 -12.66 -4.60 -2.92
N THR A 54 -13.11 -4.12 -1.75
CA THR A 54 -13.15 -4.94 -0.52
C THR A 54 -14.35 -5.89 -0.50
N GLY A 55 -15.41 -5.56 -1.26
CA GLY A 55 -16.66 -6.32 -1.31
C GLY A 55 -17.48 -6.23 -0.02
N GLU A 56 -17.30 -5.17 0.76
CA GLU A 56 -18.03 -4.93 2.02
C GLU A 56 -18.20 -3.42 2.27
N ALA A 57 -19.30 -3.05 2.90
CA ALA A 57 -19.51 -1.68 3.34
C ALA A 57 -18.52 -1.34 4.47
N SER A 58 -17.87 -0.19 4.38
CA SER A 58 -16.99 0.30 5.45
C SER A 58 -17.80 0.68 6.69
N PRO A 59 -17.50 0.11 7.88
CA PRO A 59 -18.22 0.43 9.10
C PRO A 59 -17.91 1.84 9.63
N GLY A 60 -16.94 2.54 9.01
CA GLY A 60 -16.53 3.89 9.40
C GLY A 60 -15.12 4.22 8.94
N PHE A 61 -14.56 5.29 9.48
CA PHE A 61 -13.21 5.73 9.16
C PHE A 61 -12.50 6.33 10.39
N GLY A 62 -11.17 6.31 10.37
CA GLY A 62 -10.34 7.14 11.24
C GLY A 62 -9.76 8.30 10.45
N ILE A 63 -9.27 9.33 11.15
CA ILE A 63 -8.51 10.41 10.52
C ILE A 63 -7.03 10.04 10.57
N ASP A 64 -6.41 9.91 9.40
CA ASP A 64 -4.99 9.62 9.26
C ASP A 64 -4.13 10.83 9.73
N GLY A 65 -2.87 10.60 10.05
CA GLY A 65 -1.93 11.66 10.43
C GLY A 65 -1.71 12.75 9.37
N CYS A 66 -2.14 12.50 8.12
CA CYS A 66 -2.17 13.48 7.03
C CYS A 66 -3.52 14.21 6.89
N SER A 67 -4.43 14.05 7.85
CA SER A 67 -5.78 14.62 7.90
C SER A 67 -6.82 14.02 6.94
N ALA A 68 -6.45 13.05 6.12
CA ALA A 68 -7.42 12.39 5.24
C ALA A 68 -8.16 11.25 5.96
N PRO A 69 -9.42 10.95 5.58
CA PRO A 69 -10.12 9.77 6.03
C PRO A 69 -9.39 8.48 5.63
N ASN A 70 -9.39 7.51 6.54
CA ASN A 70 -8.86 6.17 6.34
C ASN A 70 -9.98 5.17 6.65
N PHE A 71 -10.60 4.62 5.61
CA PHE A 71 -11.79 3.77 5.73
C PHE A 71 -11.44 2.41 6.32
N ALA A 72 -12.30 1.95 7.23
CA ALA A 72 -12.14 0.67 7.90
C ALA A 72 -12.69 -0.48 7.04
N THR A 73 -12.05 -1.64 7.15
CA THR A 73 -12.48 -2.90 6.52
C THR A 73 -11.95 -4.08 7.34
N THR A 74 -12.45 -5.28 7.06
CA THR A 74 -11.88 -6.51 7.63
C THR A 74 -10.56 -6.86 6.96
N MET A 75 -9.75 -7.72 7.61
CA MET A 75 -8.54 -8.27 6.99
C MET A 75 -8.86 -9.09 5.73
N THR A 76 -10.01 -9.76 5.72
CA THR A 76 -10.51 -10.49 4.55
C THR A 76 -10.86 -9.53 3.41
N GLY A 77 -11.57 -8.43 3.69
CA GLY A 77 -11.87 -7.39 2.72
C GLY A 77 -10.60 -6.78 2.12
N MET A 78 -9.61 -6.48 2.95
CA MET A 78 -8.32 -5.97 2.47
C MET A 78 -7.58 -6.98 1.59
N ALA A 79 -7.52 -8.25 1.98
CA ALA A 79 -6.88 -9.29 1.16
C ALA A 79 -7.62 -9.47 -0.17
N ARG A 80 -8.97 -9.38 -0.17
CA ARG A 80 -9.80 -9.41 -1.39
C ARG A 80 -9.50 -8.21 -2.29
N ALA A 81 -9.37 -7.02 -1.75
CA ALA A 81 -8.97 -5.84 -2.52
C ALA A 81 -7.59 -6.05 -3.18
N MET A 82 -6.62 -6.61 -2.46
CA MET A 82 -5.31 -6.91 -3.05
C MET A 82 -5.39 -8.00 -4.13
N ALA A 83 -6.25 -9.00 -3.97
CA ALA A 83 -6.51 -10.01 -5.01
C ALA A 83 -7.22 -9.41 -6.24
N PHE A 84 -8.10 -8.42 -6.05
CA PHE A 84 -8.67 -7.64 -7.15
C PHE A 84 -7.56 -6.95 -7.97
N PHE A 85 -6.61 -6.29 -7.32
CA PHE A 85 -5.46 -5.70 -7.99
C PHE A 85 -4.58 -6.75 -8.67
N ALA A 86 -4.31 -7.88 -8.02
CA ALA A 86 -3.50 -8.96 -8.56
C ALA A 86 -4.08 -9.57 -9.86
N SER A 87 -5.40 -9.67 -9.96
CA SER A 87 -6.11 -10.21 -11.12
C SER A 87 -6.54 -9.15 -12.14
N ALA A 88 -6.20 -7.89 -11.93
CA ALA A 88 -6.70 -6.76 -12.72
C ALA A 88 -6.32 -6.87 -14.21
N GLY A 89 -5.13 -7.33 -14.52
CA GLY A 89 -4.66 -7.50 -15.92
C GLY A 89 -5.48 -8.49 -16.77
N ALA A 90 -6.24 -9.37 -16.13
CA ALA A 90 -7.11 -10.33 -16.83
C ALA A 90 -8.49 -9.76 -17.20
N ARG A 91 -8.82 -8.53 -16.78
CA ARG A 91 -10.12 -7.87 -17.01
C ARG A 91 -9.97 -6.66 -17.92
N GLY A 92 -11.03 -6.36 -18.69
CA GLY A 92 -11.00 -5.30 -19.71
C GLY A 92 -11.70 -4.00 -19.34
N ASP A 93 -12.31 -3.89 -18.14
CA ASP A 93 -12.99 -2.69 -17.70
C ASP A 93 -12.00 -1.55 -17.30
N ALA A 94 -12.51 -0.33 -17.20
CA ALA A 94 -11.66 0.84 -16.94
C ALA A 94 -11.00 0.80 -15.55
N GLN A 95 -11.72 0.33 -14.51
CA GLN A 95 -11.21 0.23 -13.16
C GLN A 95 -10.09 -0.80 -13.08
N SER A 96 -10.25 -1.96 -13.73
CA SER A 96 -9.23 -3.00 -13.78
C SER A 96 -7.99 -2.56 -14.54
N ARG A 97 -8.12 -1.85 -15.66
CA ARG A 97 -6.97 -1.27 -16.38
C ARG A 97 -6.20 -0.28 -15.51
N ALA A 98 -6.92 0.60 -14.78
CA ALA A 98 -6.28 1.53 -13.85
C ALA A 98 -5.55 0.79 -12.72
N ALA A 99 -6.18 -0.24 -12.14
CA ALA A 99 -5.57 -1.07 -11.09
C ALA A 99 -4.31 -1.78 -11.59
N ALA A 100 -4.33 -2.39 -12.78
CA ALA A 100 -3.16 -3.02 -13.39
C ALA A 100 -2.02 -2.01 -13.59
N THR A 101 -2.32 -0.83 -14.14
CA THR A 101 -1.32 0.24 -14.34
C THR A 101 -0.66 0.66 -13.02
N LEU A 102 -1.44 0.76 -11.92
CA LEU A 102 -0.88 1.10 -10.60
C LEU A 102 0.03 0.00 -10.07
N VAL A 103 -0.35 -1.27 -10.21
CA VAL A 103 0.47 -2.41 -9.80
C VAL A 103 1.78 -2.45 -10.59
N ASP A 104 1.71 -2.29 -11.91
CA ASP A 104 2.88 -2.26 -12.78
C ASP A 104 3.83 -1.11 -12.41
N ALA A 105 3.28 0.09 -12.12
CA ALA A 105 4.07 1.23 -11.67
C ALA A 105 4.77 0.97 -10.34
N MET A 106 4.09 0.33 -9.35
CA MET A 106 4.70 -0.03 -8.07
C MET A 106 5.87 -1.02 -8.26
N MET A 107 5.68 -2.04 -9.08
CA MET A 107 6.71 -3.05 -9.37
C MET A 107 7.89 -2.47 -10.15
N ALA A 108 7.62 -1.56 -11.09
CA ALA A 108 8.67 -0.91 -11.88
C ALA A 108 9.51 0.08 -11.07
N TYR A 109 8.92 0.71 -10.03
CA TYR A 109 9.56 1.78 -9.26
C TYR A 109 9.50 1.55 -7.75
N PRO A 110 10.05 0.45 -7.21
CA PRO A 110 9.99 0.13 -5.77
C PRO A 110 10.53 1.25 -4.87
N LEU A 111 11.56 1.95 -5.33
CA LEU A 111 12.16 3.07 -4.60
C LEU A 111 11.17 4.23 -4.39
N LEU A 112 10.31 4.51 -5.37
CA LEU A 112 9.28 5.56 -5.26
C LEU A 112 8.10 5.12 -4.39
N VAL A 113 7.91 3.81 -4.18
CA VAL A 113 6.85 3.27 -3.30
C VAL A 113 7.15 3.53 -1.83
N ALA A 114 8.40 3.37 -1.39
CA ALA A 114 8.72 3.41 0.05
C ALA A 114 10.01 4.15 0.41
N GLY A 115 10.92 4.37 -0.53
CA GLY A 115 12.21 4.98 -0.30
C GLY A 115 13.34 3.97 -0.08
N GLU A 116 14.55 4.50 0.01
CA GLU A 116 15.78 3.72 0.16
C GLU A 116 15.84 2.97 1.49
N GLY A 117 16.29 1.72 1.46
CA GLY A 117 16.48 0.88 2.64
C GLY A 117 15.20 0.43 3.36
N ARG A 118 14.02 0.74 2.82
CA ARG A 118 12.74 0.33 3.38
C ARG A 118 12.38 -1.09 2.98
N ALA A 119 11.63 -1.79 3.86
CA ALA A 119 11.25 -3.19 3.62
C ALA A 119 10.49 -3.39 2.29
N CYS A 120 9.55 -2.51 1.95
CA CYS A 120 8.83 -2.62 0.68
C CYS A 120 9.78 -2.60 -0.52
N THR A 121 10.74 -1.65 -0.53
CA THR A 121 11.71 -1.51 -1.62
C THR A 121 12.61 -2.74 -1.72
N LEU A 122 13.22 -3.14 -0.60
CA LEU A 122 14.18 -4.24 -0.58
C LEU A 122 13.54 -5.59 -0.89
N LEU A 123 12.35 -5.87 -0.35
CA LEU A 123 11.64 -7.13 -0.61
C LEU A 123 11.13 -7.19 -2.07
N MET A 124 10.65 -6.09 -2.65
CA MET A 124 10.30 -6.05 -4.08
C MET A 124 11.51 -6.27 -4.99
N GLN A 125 12.67 -5.70 -4.64
CA GLN A 125 13.91 -5.87 -5.40
C GLN A 125 14.51 -7.28 -5.27
N ALA A 126 14.30 -7.95 -4.12
CA ALA A 126 14.79 -9.31 -3.87
C ALA A 126 13.85 -10.41 -4.39
N ALA A 127 12.66 -10.04 -4.89
CA ALA A 127 11.65 -11.01 -5.30
C ALA A 127 12.05 -11.77 -6.58
N THR A 128 11.72 -13.05 -6.60
CA THR A 128 12.00 -13.95 -7.75
C THR A 128 10.88 -13.92 -8.80
N GLU A 129 9.76 -13.29 -8.48
CA GLU A 129 8.62 -13.06 -9.38
C GLU A 129 8.00 -11.67 -9.14
N PRO A 130 7.20 -11.14 -10.08
CA PRO A 130 6.54 -9.85 -9.92
C PRO A 130 5.68 -9.78 -8.66
N VAL A 131 5.93 -8.81 -7.79
CA VAL A 131 5.17 -8.54 -6.57
C VAL A 131 5.20 -7.07 -6.24
N ALA A 132 4.04 -6.50 -5.88
CA ALA A 132 3.97 -5.18 -5.31
C ALA A 132 3.72 -5.28 -3.79
N ILE A 133 4.53 -4.60 -2.99
CA ILE A 133 4.49 -4.65 -1.52
C ILE A 133 4.33 -3.24 -0.96
N LYS A 134 3.40 -3.06 -0.02
CA LYS A 134 3.20 -1.77 0.63
C LYS A 134 2.96 -1.90 2.13
N THR A 135 3.71 -1.15 2.89
CA THR A 135 3.48 -0.95 4.32
C THR A 135 2.40 0.10 4.57
N GLY A 136 1.65 -0.07 5.65
CA GLY A 136 0.83 0.96 6.27
C GLY A 136 1.32 1.31 7.67
N ALA A 137 0.65 2.25 8.33
CA ALA A 137 0.89 2.54 9.74
C ALA A 137 0.40 1.38 10.63
N GLU A 138 0.82 1.37 11.91
CA GLU A 138 0.31 0.46 12.93
C GLU A 138 0.54 -1.04 12.61
N GLY A 139 1.73 -1.38 12.09
CA GLY A 139 2.09 -2.77 11.82
C GLY A 139 1.28 -3.44 10.71
N PHE A 140 0.97 -2.70 9.67
CA PHE A 140 0.18 -3.16 8.54
C PHE A 140 1.04 -3.35 7.28
N PHE A 141 0.81 -4.45 6.55
CA PHE A 141 1.39 -4.72 5.24
C PHE A 141 0.38 -5.36 4.29
N VAL A 142 0.53 -5.07 3.03
CA VAL A 142 -0.13 -5.78 1.94
C VAL A 142 0.89 -6.22 0.88
N ALA A 143 0.56 -7.30 0.16
CA ALA A 143 1.25 -7.69 -1.05
C ALA A 143 0.26 -8.10 -2.14
N ILE A 144 0.64 -7.82 -3.38
CA ILE A 144 -0.11 -8.10 -4.60
C ILE A 144 0.79 -8.98 -5.47
N LEU A 145 0.34 -10.19 -5.78
CA LEU A 145 1.07 -11.19 -6.59
C LEU A 145 0.32 -11.41 -7.91
N PRO A 146 0.63 -10.64 -8.98
CA PRO A 146 -0.14 -10.69 -10.23
C PRO A 146 -0.08 -12.05 -10.92
N THR A 147 1.08 -12.72 -10.89
CA THR A 147 1.26 -14.05 -11.50
C THR A 147 0.40 -15.14 -10.87
N ARG A 148 -0.08 -14.91 -9.64
CA ARG A 148 -0.90 -15.86 -8.85
C ARG A 148 -2.34 -15.41 -8.66
N GLY A 149 -2.69 -14.20 -9.09
CA GLY A 149 -3.99 -13.59 -8.79
C GLY A 149 -4.25 -13.48 -7.28
N MET A 150 -3.20 -13.34 -6.48
CA MET A 150 -3.26 -13.43 -5.01
C MET A 150 -2.99 -12.09 -4.33
N GLY A 151 -3.82 -11.78 -3.34
CA GLY A 151 -3.63 -10.66 -2.43
C GLY A 151 -3.30 -11.13 -1.01
N ILE A 152 -2.39 -10.43 -0.35
CA ILE A 152 -2.00 -10.68 1.05
C ILE A 152 -2.26 -9.44 1.87
N ALA A 153 -2.77 -9.60 3.09
CA ALA A 153 -2.87 -8.56 4.09
C ALA A 153 -2.38 -9.08 5.44
N VAL A 154 -1.57 -8.27 6.12
CA VAL A 154 -0.99 -8.57 7.45
C VAL A 154 -1.29 -7.41 8.38
N LYS A 155 -1.71 -7.70 9.61
CA LYS A 155 -1.88 -6.71 10.68
C LYS A 155 -1.32 -7.28 11.98
N ILE A 156 -0.46 -6.51 12.62
CA ILE A 156 0.08 -6.83 13.95
C ILE A 156 -0.73 -6.08 15.00
N ALA A 157 -1.21 -6.78 16.00
CA ALA A 157 -2.15 -6.24 16.98
C ALA A 157 -1.57 -5.07 17.80
N ASP A 158 -0.28 -5.14 18.16
CA ASP A 158 0.42 -4.09 18.90
C ASP A 158 0.98 -2.96 18.00
N GLY A 159 0.76 -3.05 16.68
CA GLY A 159 1.25 -2.05 15.71
C GLY A 159 2.74 -2.12 15.40
N ALA A 160 3.47 -3.13 15.87
CA ALA A 160 4.93 -3.21 15.73
C ALA A 160 5.35 -3.38 14.26
N THR A 161 6.02 -2.39 13.70
CA THR A 161 6.57 -2.42 12.33
C THR A 161 7.51 -3.60 12.13
N ARG A 162 8.41 -3.84 13.09
CA ARG A 162 9.35 -4.96 13.07
C ARG A 162 8.67 -6.32 12.89
N ALA A 163 7.56 -6.54 13.60
CA ALA A 163 6.81 -7.78 13.50
C ALA A 163 6.09 -7.90 12.15
N ALA A 164 5.57 -6.79 11.63
CA ALA A 164 4.90 -6.77 10.33
C ALA A 164 5.88 -7.02 9.17
N GLU A 165 7.08 -6.44 9.23
CA GLU A 165 8.15 -6.68 8.25
C GLU A 165 8.59 -8.15 8.27
N CYS A 166 8.75 -8.75 9.46
CA CYS A 166 9.07 -10.17 9.61
C CYS A 166 7.94 -11.06 9.06
N ALA A 167 6.70 -10.77 9.41
CA ALA A 167 5.56 -11.58 9.00
C ALA A 167 5.36 -11.57 7.47
N ILE A 168 5.44 -10.40 6.82
CA ILE A 168 5.30 -10.32 5.35
C ILE A 168 6.46 -11.02 4.65
N ALA A 169 7.71 -10.84 5.12
CA ALA A 169 8.87 -11.53 4.56
C ALA A 169 8.74 -13.05 4.69
N ALA A 170 8.36 -13.55 5.87
CA ALA A 170 8.17 -14.98 6.11
C ALA A 170 7.06 -15.59 5.24
N LEU A 171 5.94 -14.88 5.06
CA LEU A 171 4.86 -15.32 4.17
C LEU A 171 5.33 -15.40 2.71
N LEU A 172 6.06 -14.41 2.22
CA LEU A 172 6.57 -14.39 0.86
C LEU A 172 7.64 -15.47 0.63
N VAL A 173 8.49 -15.76 1.63
CA VAL A 173 9.41 -16.90 1.58
C VAL A 173 8.64 -18.23 1.55
N ARG A 174 7.63 -18.40 2.41
CA ARG A 174 6.79 -19.61 2.40
C ARG A 174 6.07 -19.83 1.08
N LEU A 175 5.72 -18.77 0.38
CA LEU A 175 5.12 -18.81 -0.96
C LEU A 175 6.16 -19.01 -2.08
N GLY A 176 7.44 -18.99 -1.79
CA GLY A 176 8.52 -19.12 -2.79
C GLY A 176 8.71 -17.85 -3.63
N VAL A 177 8.21 -16.72 -3.20
CA VAL A 177 8.39 -15.40 -3.85
C VAL A 177 9.72 -14.78 -3.48
N LEU A 178 10.22 -15.10 -2.29
CA LEU A 178 11.51 -14.64 -1.77
C LEU A 178 12.40 -15.83 -1.35
N GLU A 179 13.69 -15.66 -1.49
CA GLU A 179 14.68 -16.60 -0.98
C GLU A 179 15.11 -16.21 0.44
N ALA A 180 14.97 -17.12 1.42
CA ALA A 180 15.34 -16.86 2.80
C ALA A 180 16.83 -16.51 2.99
N GLY A 181 17.70 -17.02 2.12
CA GLY A 181 19.15 -16.77 2.11
C GLY A 181 19.54 -15.43 1.50
N HIS A 182 18.65 -14.71 0.87
CA HIS A 182 18.97 -13.39 0.31
C HIS A 182 19.28 -12.40 1.44
N PRO A 183 20.38 -11.62 1.38
CA PRO A 183 20.79 -10.73 2.48
C PRO A 183 19.73 -9.75 2.94
N ASP A 184 19.02 -9.13 1.98
CA ASP A 184 17.96 -8.17 2.29
C ASP A 184 16.68 -8.82 2.86
N VAL A 185 16.47 -10.11 2.59
CA VAL A 185 15.34 -10.88 3.16
C VAL A 185 15.70 -11.36 4.56
N GLY A 186 16.89 -11.91 4.75
CA GLY A 186 17.36 -12.46 6.01
C GLY A 186 17.30 -11.46 7.17
N ARG A 187 17.58 -10.17 6.90
CA ARG A 187 17.49 -9.11 7.93
C ARG A 187 16.07 -8.89 8.48
N PHE A 188 15.03 -9.17 7.70
CA PHE A 188 13.64 -9.05 8.14
C PHE A 188 13.16 -10.32 8.82
N LEU A 189 13.64 -11.50 8.41
CA LEU A 189 13.31 -12.78 9.04
C LEU A 189 13.88 -12.88 10.46
N ASN A 190 15.01 -12.24 10.73
CA ASN A 190 15.70 -12.28 12.01
C ASN A 190 15.84 -10.86 12.60
N PRO A 191 14.72 -10.19 12.96
CA PRO A 191 14.79 -8.84 13.49
C PRO A 191 15.53 -8.84 14.84
N PRO A 192 16.37 -7.83 15.13
CA PRO A 192 17.09 -7.75 16.40
C PRO A 192 16.11 -7.66 17.57
N VAL A 193 16.31 -8.51 18.56
CA VAL A 193 15.60 -8.46 19.84
C VAL A 193 16.27 -7.37 20.68
N ARG A 194 15.52 -6.33 21.04
CA ARG A 194 15.97 -5.26 21.95
C ARG A 194 15.38 -5.50 23.33
#